data_b648de46c651cf5907f6f4b683feb4b0
#
_entry.id   b648de46c651cf5907f6f4b683feb4b0
#
_cell.length_a   1.000
_cell.length_b   1.000
_cell.length_c   1.000
_cell.angle_alpha   90.00
_cell.angle_beta   90.00
_cell.angle_gamma   90.00
#
_symmetry.space_group_name_H-M   'P 1'
#
loop_
_entity.id
_entity.type
_entity.pdbx_description
1 polymer ?
#
loop_
_entity_poly.entity_id
_entity_poly.type
_entity_poly.pdbx_seq_one_letter_code
_entity_poly.pdbx_strand_id
1 'polypeptide(L)'
;MCGQMTKGLLMTSTLETTTTASFGSASHLVCRACGAEATLGADYSCWECFGPLEVAYDFGNITREQIQSGPLSLWRYAPLLPVPANVAETKTLSPGLTRLHRADNLAKALGITGTLWVKDDSGNPTHSFKDRVVAVAQSAGIQLGFKTLACASTGNLAQAVA
;
A
#
# COMPACT_ATOMS: atom_id res chain seq x y z
N MET A 1 41.82 -49.30 -27.91
CA MET A 1 40.40 -49.35 -27.64
C MET A 1 40.11 -48.23 -26.61
N CYS A 2 39.49 -47.23 -27.10
CA CYS A 2 39.32 -45.94 -26.40
C CYS A 2 38.01 -45.94 -25.60
N GLY A 3 38.09 -45.80 -24.28
CA GLY A 3 36.92 -45.68 -23.40
C GLY A 3 36.68 -44.23 -23.09
N GLN A 4 35.62 -43.64 -23.63
CA GLN A 4 35.18 -42.27 -23.35
C GLN A 4 34.52 -42.22 -21.98
N MET A 5 35.07 -41.39 -21.07
CA MET A 5 34.43 -40.94 -19.84
C MET A 5 33.55 -39.74 -20.16
N THR A 6 32.26 -39.91 -20.08
CA THR A 6 31.28 -38.81 -20.07
C THR A 6 31.20 -38.19 -18.65
N LYS A 7 31.69 -36.99 -18.49
CA LYS A 7 31.48 -36.17 -17.29
C LYS A 7 30.01 -35.66 -17.28
N GLY A 8 29.20 -36.20 -16.39
CA GLY A 8 27.90 -35.65 -16.08
C GLY A 8 28.05 -34.33 -15.35
N LEU A 9 27.56 -33.26 -15.97
CA LEU A 9 27.45 -31.91 -15.36
C LEU A 9 26.25 -31.94 -14.41
N LEU A 10 26.49 -31.99 -13.09
CA LEU A 10 25.46 -31.73 -12.10
C LEU A 10 25.15 -30.23 -12.14
N MET A 11 24.01 -29.87 -12.71
CA MET A 11 23.40 -28.54 -12.48
C MET A 11 22.78 -28.57 -11.10
N THR A 12 23.44 -27.96 -10.12
CA THR A 12 22.83 -27.55 -8.86
C THR A 12 21.90 -26.37 -9.15
N SER A 13 20.60 -26.61 -9.24
CA SER A 13 19.61 -25.57 -9.19
C SER A 13 19.61 -25.00 -7.78
N THR A 14 20.20 -23.83 -7.60
CA THR A 14 19.93 -23.00 -6.45
C THR A 14 18.45 -22.63 -6.48
N LEU A 15 17.66 -23.28 -5.61
CA LEU A 15 16.34 -22.79 -5.25
C LEU A 15 16.51 -21.41 -4.63
N GLU A 16 16.31 -20.36 -5.43
CA GLU A 16 16.07 -19.03 -4.89
C GLU A 16 14.83 -19.13 -4.02
N THR A 17 15.02 -19.04 -2.72
CA THR A 17 13.95 -18.90 -1.73
C THR A 17 13.28 -17.57 -2.04
N THR A 18 12.20 -17.61 -2.79
CA THR A 18 11.30 -16.48 -2.96
C THR A 18 10.72 -16.16 -1.59
N THR A 19 11.30 -15.22 -0.89
CA THR A 19 10.73 -14.65 0.33
C THR A 19 9.40 -14.04 -0.07
N THR A 20 8.30 -14.71 0.25
CA THR A 20 6.96 -14.18 0.01
C THR A 20 6.85 -12.87 0.77
N ALA A 21 6.67 -11.78 0.05
CA ALA A 21 6.49 -10.45 0.63
C ALA A 21 5.27 -10.49 1.58
N SER A 22 5.47 -10.09 2.84
CA SER A 22 4.38 -10.01 3.82
C SER A 22 3.80 -8.60 3.83
N PHE A 23 2.49 -8.49 3.66
CA PHE A 23 1.75 -7.22 3.58
C PHE A 23 0.72 -7.06 4.70
N GLY A 24 1.11 -7.33 5.93
CA GLY A 24 0.21 -7.22 7.08
C GLY A 24 -1.01 -8.12 6.94
N SER A 25 -2.20 -7.54 6.98
CA SER A 25 -3.48 -8.26 6.84
C SER A 25 -3.94 -8.46 5.38
N ALA A 26 -3.22 -7.92 4.39
CA ALA A 26 -3.54 -8.19 2.99
C ALA A 26 -3.21 -9.64 2.64
N SER A 27 -4.17 -10.36 2.06
CA SER A 27 -4.08 -11.81 1.81
C SER A 27 -3.85 -12.14 0.34
N HIS A 28 -4.63 -11.57 -0.56
CA HIS A 28 -4.57 -11.86 -2.00
C HIS A 28 -5.18 -10.70 -2.81
N LEU A 29 -5.12 -10.79 -4.12
CA LEU A 29 -5.86 -9.92 -5.03
C LEU A 29 -7.14 -10.61 -5.49
N VAL A 30 -8.22 -9.87 -5.63
CA VAL A 30 -9.50 -10.37 -6.15
C VAL A 30 -10.01 -9.47 -7.26
N CYS A 31 -10.46 -10.08 -8.35
CA CYS A 31 -11.06 -9.32 -9.45
C CYS A 31 -12.48 -8.88 -9.10
N ARG A 32 -12.72 -7.58 -9.15
CA ARG A 32 -14.04 -7.01 -8.87
C ARG A 32 -15.10 -7.40 -9.90
N ALA A 33 -14.70 -7.73 -11.13
CA ALA A 33 -15.62 -8.03 -12.22
C ALA A 33 -16.00 -9.51 -12.30
N CYS A 34 -15.04 -10.44 -12.14
CA CYS A 34 -15.29 -11.87 -12.31
C CYS A 34 -15.02 -12.73 -11.07
N GLY A 35 -14.48 -12.15 -9.99
CA GLY A 35 -14.17 -12.87 -8.75
C GLY A 35 -12.91 -13.74 -8.81
N ALA A 36 -12.15 -13.74 -9.89
CA ALA A 36 -10.90 -14.49 -9.97
C ALA A 36 -9.90 -13.98 -8.93
N GLU A 37 -9.18 -14.89 -8.28
CA GLU A 37 -8.18 -14.60 -7.26
C GLU A 37 -6.76 -14.69 -7.84
N ALA A 38 -5.86 -13.86 -7.33
CA ALA A 38 -4.45 -13.86 -7.66
C ALA A 38 -3.58 -13.61 -6.42
N THR A 39 -2.32 -14.00 -6.46
CA THR A 39 -1.36 -13.70 -5.39
C THR A 39 -1.11 -12.20 -5.28
N LEU A 40 -0.75 -11.73 -4.06
CA LEU A 40 -0.33 -10.34 -3.88
C LEU A 40 0.88 -10.03 -4.75
N GLY A 41 0.75 -8.99 -5.57
CA GLY A 41 1.76 -8.59 -6.54
C GLY A 41 1.49 -7.17 -7.05
N ALA A 42 2.20 -6.80 -8.10
CA ALA A 42 2.05 -5.50 -8.77
C ALA A 42 1.02 -5.54 -9.92
N ASP A 43 0.23 -6.58 -10.00
CA ASP A 43 -0.82 -6.71 -11.02
C ASP A 43 -1.97 -5.74 -10.70
N TYR A 44 -2.45 -5.05 -11.71
CA TYR A 44 -3.56 -4.09 -11.61
C TYR A 44 -4.81 -4.51 -12.39
N SER A 45 -4.68 -5.53 -13.24
CA SER A 45 -5.77 -6.06 -14.06
C SER A 45 -5.81 -7.58 -14.00
N CYS A 46 -7.01 -8.12 -14.02
CA CYS A 46 -7.26 -9.55 -14.01
C CYS A 46 -6.83 -10.21 -15.32
N TRP A 47 -6.16 -11.33 -15.25
CA TRP A 47 -5.74 -12.12 -16.40
C TRP A 47 -6.92 -12.78 -17.15
N GLU A 48 -8.01 -13.07 -16.44
CA GLU A 48 -9.19 -13.72 -17.02
C GLU A 48 -10.10 -12.76 -17.80
N CYS A 49 -10.31 -11.54 -17.27
CA CYS A 49 -11.33 -10.62 -17.84
C CYS A 49 -10.86 -9.18 -17.99
N PHE A 50 -9.59 -8.87 -17.69
CA PHE A 50 -9.03 -7.51 -17.66
C PHE A 50 -9.74 -6.55 -16.69
N GLY A 51 -10.61 -7.04 -15.82
CA GLY A 51 -11.25 -6.25 -14.77
C GLY A 51 -10.23 -5.76 -13.72
N PRO A 52 -10.58 -4.73 -12.92
CA PRO A 52 -9.70 -4.20 -11.89
C PRO A 52 -9.52 -5.22 -10.76
N LEU A 53 -8.29 -5.34 -10.26
CA LEU A 53 -7.94 -6.12 -9.08
C LEU A 53 -8.01 -5.24 -7.83
N GLU A 54 -8.56 -5.78 -6.76
CA GLU A 54 -8.59 -5.17 -5.43
C GLU A 54 -7.85 -6.07 -4.43
N VAL A 55 -7.31 -5.47 -3.38
CA VAL A 55 -6.67 -6.22 -2.29
C VAL A 55 -7.74 -6.79 -1.38
N ALA A 56 -7.72 -8.09 -1.16
CA ALA A 56 -8.51 -8.75 -0.13
C ALA A 56 -7.73 -8.78 1.20
N TYR A 57 -8.44 -8.73 2.32
CA TYR A 57 -7.84 -8.64 3.64
C TYR A 57 -8.41 -9.70 4.58
N ASP A 58 -7.53 -10.23 5.41
CA ASP A 58 -7.89 -10.94 6.63
C ASP A 58 -7.46 -10.09 7.83
N PHE A 59 -8.39 -9.34 8.40
CA PHE A 59 -8.11 -8.44 9.51
C PHE A 59 -7.96 -9.16 10.86
N GLY A 60 -8.35 -10.43 10.95
CA GLY A 60 -8.27 -11.19 12.21
C GLY A 60 -8.88 -10.42 13.38
N ASN A 61 -8.14 -10.32 14.46
CA ASN A 61 -8.57 -9.68 15.70
C ASN A 61 -7.89 -8.32 15.94
N ILE A 62 -7.85 -7.44 14.93
CA ILE A 62 -7.28 -6.09 15.10
C ILE A 62 -8.16 -5.30 16.05
N THR A 63 -7.58 -4.81 17.16
CA THR A 63 -8.29 -4.06 18.19
C THR A 63 -8.07 -2.55 18.07
N ARG A 64 -8.95 -1.78 18.69
CA ARG A 64 -8.80 -0.32 18.80
C ARG A 64 -7.51 0.07 19.50
N GLU A 65 -7.14 -0.66 20.56
CA GLU A 65 -5.94 -0.42 21.37
C GLU A 65 -4.67 -0.61 20.53
N GLN A 66 -4.61 -1.64 19.69
CA GLN A 66 -3.51 -1.85 18.74
C GLN A 66 -3.37 -0.66 17.78
N ILE A 67 -4.47 -0.17 17.22
CA ILE A 67 -4.45 1.01 16.35
C ILE A 67 -4.02 2.26 17.13
N GLN A 68 -4.53 2.46 18.35
CA GLN A 68 -4.23 3.64 19.16
C GLN A 68 -2.78 3.68 19.64
N SER A 69 -2.13 2.54 19.85
CA SER A 69 -0.72 2.45 20.22
C SER A 69 0.25 2.72 19.07
N GLY A 70 -0.25 2.75 17.83
CA GLY A 70 0.56 3.03 16.65
C GLY A 70 1.09 4.46 16.58
N PRO A 71 2.01 4.76 15.65
CA PRO A 71 2.65 6.07 15.52
C PRO A 71 1.64 7.17 15.16
N LEU A 72 2.04 8.43 15.39
CA LEU A 72 1.21 9.61 15.07
C LEU A 72 1.29 9.96 13.58
N SER A 73 0.92 9.00 12.71
CA SER A 73 0.89 9.14 11.26
C SER A 73 -0.11 8.17 10.63
N LEU A 74 -0.18 8.09 9.30
CA LEU A 74 -0.93 7.07 8.56
C LEU A 74 -0.56 5.65 9.01
N TRP A 75 0.69 5.43 9.37
CA TRP A 75 1.22 4.12 9.77
C TRP A 75 0.61 3.57 11.06
N ARG A 76 -0.12 4.37 11.80
CA ARG A 76 -1.01 3.91 12.87
C ARG A 76 -2.01 2.85 12.38
N TYR A 77 -2.41 2.98 11.13
CA TYR A 77 -3.37 2.09 10.47
C TYR A 77 -2.68 1.01 9.60
N ALA A 78 -1.37 0.83 9.73
CA ALA A 78 -0.64 -0.18 8.97
C ALA A 78 -1.28 -1.59 9.03
N PRO A 79 -1.83 -2.06 10.16
CA PRO A 79 -2.53 -3.34 10.20
C PRO A 79 -3.75 -3.43 9.26
N LEU A 80 -4.28 -2.31 8.79
CA LEU A 80 -5.44 -2.23 7.88
C LEU A 80 -5.03 -1.89 6.43
N LEU A 81 -3.73 -1.82 6.14
CA LEU A 81 -3.20 -1.38 4.86
C LEU A 81 -2.36 -2.47 4.20
N PRO A 82 -2.24 -2.48 2.86
CA PRO A 82 -1.40 -3.44 2.14
C PRO A 82 0.07 -2.99 2.17
N VAL A 83 0.65 -2.94 3.35
CA VAL A 83 2.01 -2.47 3.60
C VAL A 83 2.76 -3.47 4.50
N PRO A 84 4.10 -3.50 4.45
CA PRO A 84 4.89 -4.36 5.33
C PRO A 84 4.66 -3.99 6.82
N ALA A 85 4.76 -4.98 7.70
CA ALA A 85 4.51 -4.80 9.14
C ALA A 85 5.42 -3.72 9.77
N ASN A 86 6.65 -3.56 9.26
CA ASN A 86 7.63 -2.58 9.75
C ASN A 86 7.61 -1.25 8.96
N VAL A 87 6.53 -0.94 8.25
CA VAL A 87 6.43 0.26 7.41
C VAL A 87 6.74 1.57 8.15
N ALA A 88 6.42 1.64 9.43
CA ALA A 88 6.69 2.83 10.25
C ALA A 88 8.20 3.10 10.45
N GLU A 89 9.05 2.09 10.25
CA GLU A 89 10.50 2.17 10.37
C GLU A 89 11.18 2.49 9.01
N THR A 90 10.41 2.45 7.93
CA THR A 90 10.93 2.72 6.59
C THR A 90 11.09 4.23 6.36
N LYS A 91 12.02 4.61 5.46
CA LYS A 91 12.26 6.02 5.08
C LYS A 91 11.26 6.49 4.02
N THR A 92 9.98 6.15 4.19
CA THR A 92 8.91 6.63 3.31
C THR A 92 8.21 7.85 3.92
N LEU A 93 7.36 8.52 3.15
CA LEU A 93 6.52 9.59 3.66
C LEU A 93 5.69 9.11 4.86
N SER A 94 5.51 9.97 5.84
CA SER A 94 4.67 9.73 7.02
C SER A 94 3.48 10.71 7.04
N PRO A 95 2.55 10.63 6.09
CA PRO A 95 1.38 11.50 6.05
C PRO A 95 0.36 11.12 7.12
N GLY A 96 -0.67 11.94 7.24
CA GLY A 96 -1.82 11.64 8.09
C GLY A 96 -1.79 12.37 9.41
N LEU A 97 -2.75 12.06 10.27
CA LEU A 97 -3.09 12.79 11.50
C LEU A 97 -3.17 14.31 11.30
N THR A 98 -3.55 14.74 10.12
CA THR A 98 -3.82 16.15 9.80
C THR A 98 -4.98 16.68 10.61
N ARG A 99 -5.07 17.99 10.74
CA ARG A 99 -6.07 18.64 11.59
C ARG A 99 -7.50 18.36 11.14
N LEU A 100 -8.38 18.23 12.11
CA LEU A 100 -9.82 18.14 11.91
C LEU A 100 -10.45 19.39 12.56
N HIS A 101 -10.90 20.32 11.73
CA HIS A 101 -11.48 21.59 12.19
C HIS A 101 -13.00 21.49 12.29
N ARG A 102 -13.55 21.89 13.42
CA ARG A 102 -14.98 22.10 13.54
C ARG A 102 -15.33 23.43 12.86
N ALA A 103 -16.28 23.38 11.91
CA ALA A 103 -16.58 24.50 11.01
C ALA A 103 -18.02 25.04 11.22
N ASP A 104 -18.35 25.43 12.43
CA ASP A 104 -19.71 25.86 12.81
C ASP A 104 -20.18 27.09 11.99
N ASN A 105 -19.30 28.07 11.72
CA ASN A 105 -19.65 29.23 10.91
C ASN A 105 -19.96 28.86 9.46
N LEU A 106 -19.21 27.90 8.89
CA LEU A 106 -19.46 27.40 7.54
C LEU A 106 -20.77 26.60 7.50
N ALA A 107 -21.02 25.74 8.51
CA ALA A 107 -22.29 25.04 8.63
C ALA A 107 -23.48 26.00 8.65
N LYS A 108 -23.41 27.04 9.44
CA LYS A 108 -24.46 28.10 9.52
C LYS A 108 -24.65 28.79 8.16
N ALA A 109 -23.57 29.19 7.50
CA ALA A 109 -23.63 29.87 6.20
C ALA A 109 -24.25 28.99 5.10
N LEU A 110 -24.06 27.68 5.18
CA LEU A 110 -24.60 26.70 4.24
C LEU A 110 -25.99 26.15 4.66
N GLY A 111 -26.57 26.59 5.78
CA GLY A 111 -27.85 26.09 6.28
C GLY A 111 -27.80 24.63 6.76
N ILE A 112 -26.62 24.10 7.11
CA ILE A 112 -26.46 22.73 7.62
C ILE A 112 -26.85 22.72 9.12
N THR A 113 -27.81 21.88 9.49
CA THR A 113 -28.30 21.77 10.88
C THR A 113 -27.42 20.85 11.75
N GLY A 114 -26.57 20.02 11.13
CA GLY A 114 -25.64 19.13 11.81
C GLY A 114 -24.27 19.76 12.05
N THR A 115 -23.37 19.01 12.68
CA THR A 115 -21.98 19.42 12.88
C THR A 115 -21.18 19.21 11.60
N LEU A 116 -20.50 20.24 11.11
CA LEU A 116 -19.60 20.19 9.96
C LEU A 116 -18.15 20.14 10.43
N TRP A 117 -17.41 19.20 9.89
CA TRP A 117 -15.98 19.05 10.12
C TRP A 117 -15.21 19.13 8.82
N VAL A 118 -14.09 19.86 8.82
CA VAL A 118 -13.17 19.97 7.69
C VAL A 118 -11.87 19.25 8.03
N LYS A 119 -11.57 18.20 7.26
CA LYS A 119 -10.28 17.49 7.33
C LYS A 119 -9.26 18.25 6.48
N ASP A 120 -8.28 18.88 7.14
CA ASP A 120 -7.29 19.73 6.48
C ASP A 120 -6.05 18.94 6.09
N ASP A 121 -6.05 18.37 4.90
CA ASP A 121 -4.92 17.60 4.38
C ASP A 121 -3.79 18.46 3.78
N SER A 122 -3.89 19.79 3.83
CA SER A 122 -2.76 20.68 3.54
C SER A 122 -1.61 20.52 4.55
N GLY A 123 -1.88 19.92 5.72
CA GLY A 123 -0.86 19.57 6.72
C GLY A 123 -0.02 18.34 6.39
N ASN A 124 -0.27 17.64 5.28
CA ASN A 124 0.59 16.54 4.82
C ASN A 124 1.96 17.04 4.30
N PRO A 125 2.99 16.17 4.20
CA PRO A 125 4.35 16.56 3.80
C PRO A 125 4.46 17.38 2.52
N THR A 126 3.69 17.05 1.48
CA THR A 126 3.64 17.81 0.22
C THR A 126 2.35 18.65 0.07
N HIS A 127 1.70 18.95 1.17
CA HIS A 127 0.48 19.76 1.25
C HIS A 127 -0.70 19.19 0.46
N SER A 128 -0.75 17.85 0.29
CA SER A 128 -1.79 17.19 -0.48
C SER A 128 -2.19 15.83 0.14
N PHE A 129 -3.46 15.44 -0.04
CA PHE A 129 -3.92 14.11 0.33
C PHE A 129 -3.28 13.00 -0.53
N LYS A 130 -2.61 13.33 -1.63
CA LYS A 130 -1.88 12.37 -2.48
C LYS A 130 -0.74 11.70 -1.73
N ASP A 131 -0.19 12.33 -0.71
CA ASP A 131 0.84 11.75 0.14
C ASP A 131 0.39 10.43 0.76
N ARG A 132 -0.89 10.28 1.11
CA ARG A 132 -1.44 9.05 1.70
C ARG A 132 -1.37 7.87 0.73
N VAL A 133 -1.79 8.09 -0.50
CA VAL A 133 -1.81 7.04 -1.55
C VAL A 133 -0.38 6.68 -1.94
N VAL A 134 0.47 7.70 -2.14
CA VAL A 134 1.86 7.50 -2.58
C VAL A 134 2.68 6.81 -1.49
N ALA A 135 2.51 7.17 -0.22
CA ALA A 135 3.21 6.50 0.88
C ALA A 135 2.90 4.99 0.93
N VAL A 136 1.63 4.60 0.74
CA VAL A 136 1.23 3.18 0.66
C VAL A 136 1.83 2.52 -0.56
N ALA A 137 1.69 3.13 -1.75
CA ALA A 137 2.22 2.57 -3.00
C ALA A 137 3.74 2.41 -2.98
N GLN A 138 4.46 3.41 -2.45
CA GLN A 138 5.91 3.37 -2.31
C GLN A 138 6.34 2.26 -1.35
N SER A 139 5.68 2.13 -0.20
CA SER A 139 6.00 1.09 0.78
C SER A 139 5.75 -0.31 0.21
N ALA A 140 4.63 -0.52 -0.48
CA ALA A 140 4.33 -1.77 -1.16
C ALA A 140 5.32 -2.05 -2.30
N GLY A 141 5.66 -1.04 -3.10
CA GLY A 141 6.61 -1.16 -4.20
C GLY A 141 8.02 -1.58 -3.73
N ILE A 142 8.51 -0.98 -2.65
CA ILE A 142 9.78 -1.38 -2.02
C ILE A 142 9.73 -2.84 -1.56
N GLN A 143 8.66 -3.25 -0.91
CA GLN A 143 8.47 -4.62 -0.44
C GLN A 143 8.41 -5.64 -1.60
N LEU A 144 7.87 -5.24 -2.75
CA LEU A 144 7.84 -6.02 -3.99
C LEU A 144 9.18 -5.99 -4.76
N GLY A 145 10.19 -5.26 -4.27
CA GLY A 145 11.52 -5.19 -4.87
C GLY A 145 11.66 -4.16 -6.00
N PHE A 146 10.67 -3.29 -6.21
CA PHE A 146 10.79 -2.20 -7.18
C PHE A 146 11.79 -1.14 -6.71
N LYS A 147 12.61 -0.66 -7.64
CA LYS A 147 13.63 0.37 -7.39
C LYS A 147 13.25 1.74 -7.96
N THR A 148 12.19 1.77 -8.75
CA THR A 148 11.74 2.99 -9.42
C THR A 148 10.24 3.08 -9.32
N LEU A 149 9.73 4.23 -8.88
CA LEU A 149 8.32 4.59 -8.92
C LEU A 149 8.15 5.69 -9.97
N ALA A 150 7.17 5.52 -10.87
CA ALA A 150 6.86 6.49 -11.92
C ALA A 150 5.37 6.82 -11.93
N CYS A 151 5.04 8.05 -12.30
CA CYS A 151 3.65 8.46 -12.48
C CYS A 151 3.51 9.47 -13.63
N ALA A 152 2.40 9.42 -14.34
CA ALA A 152 2.03 10.37 -15.39
C ALA A 152 1.26 11.54 -14.77
N SER A 153 1.96 12.46 -14.11
CA SER A 153 1.35 13.60 -13.43
C SER A 153 2.30 14.81 -13.44
N THR A 154 1.74 16.01 -13.52
CA THR A 154 2.45 17.29 -13.38
C THR A 154 2.00 18.07 -12.13
N GLY A 155 1.18 17.48 -11.28
CA GLY A 155 0.61 18.12 -10.09
C GLY A 155 0.94 17.39 -8.79
N ASN A 156 0.00 17.40 -7.87
CA ASN A 156 0.19 16.88 -6.52
C ASN A 156 0.63 15.42 -6.45
N LEU A 157 0.23 14.58 -7.42
CA LEU A 157 0.71 13.20 -7.46
C LEU A 157 2.20 13.14 -7.79
N ALA A 158 2.66 13.91 -8.78
CA ALA A 158 4.09 13.99 -9.12
C ALA A 158 4.92 14.49 -7.94
N GLN A 159 4.44 15.53 -7.26
CA GLN A 159 5.11 16.09 -6.09
C GLN A 159 5.21 15.08 -4.94
N ALA A 160 4.18 14.27 -4.71
CA ALA A 160 4.21 13.25 -3.68
C ALA A 160 5.11 12.06 -4.03
N VAL A 161 5.33 11.77 -5.34
CA VAL A 161 6.19 10.68 -5.81
C VAL A 161 7.67 11.09 -5.82
N ALA A 162 7.97 12.37 -6.04
CA ALA A 162 9.35 12.90 -6.09
C ALA A 162 10.02 12.93 -4.72
#